data_4acea635b475561badaa9137856a155e
#
_entry.id   4acea635b475561badaa9137856a155e
#
_cell.length_a   1.000
_cell.length_b   1.000
_cell.length_c   1.000
_cell.angle_alpha   90.00
_cell.angle_beta   90.00
_cell.angle_gamma   90.00
#
_symmetry.space_group_name_H-M   'P 1'
#
loop_
_entity.id
_entity.type
_entity.pdbx_description
1 polymer ?
#
loop_
_entity_poly.entity_id
_entity_poly.type
_entity_poly.pdbx_seq_one_letter_code
_entity_poly.pdbx_strand_id
1 'polypeptide(L)'
;MLKGLLKGALTATLIAGAGSVWADAHQEFTIRATANSNENDEDYDGLVVFKNYVEAASNGRIGVELFIGTQLCATGAECLEGVAEGSIDVYISTSGGAAGIFPYVQVLDLPYLMSDDRVAEEVLTGDFVRTMRQMALETSDDTIRL
;
A
#
# COMPACT_ATOMS: atom_id res chain seq x y z
N MET A 1 -9.09 75.54 37.81
CA MET A 1 -8.50 74.59 38.79
C MET A 1 -9.41 73.37 38.84
N LEU A 2 -8.98 72.26 38.44
CA LEU A 2 -8.94 70.95 39.06
C LEU A 2 -8.84 69.85 38.00
N LYS A 3 -7.73 69.16 38.08
CA LYS A 3 -7.36 68.06 37.23
C LYS A 3 -8.16 66.79 37.60
N GLY A 4 -8.78 66.17 36.63
CA GLY A 4 -9.37 64.81 36.78
C GLY A 4 -8.59 63.84 35.92
N LEU A 5 -7.76 62.98 36.52
CA LEU A 5 -7.06 61.86 35.88
C LEU A 5 -8.07 60.73 35.63
N LEU A 6 -8.29 60.42 34.37
CA LEU A 6 -8.96 59.16 33.98
C LEU A 6 -7.87 58.11 33.78
N LYS A 7 -7.81 57.16 34.70
CA LYS A 7 -7.02 55.94 34.56
C LYS A 7 -7.78 54.94 33.69
N GLY A 8 -7.40 54.82 32.43
CA GLY A 8 -7.88 53.75 31.55
C GLY A 8 -7.13 52.46 31.89
N ALA A 9 -7.87 51.48 32.36
CA ALA A 9 -7.35 50.12 32.52
C ALA A 9 -7.40 49.39 31.16
N LEU A 10 -6.21 49.10 30.63
CA LEU A 10 -6.06 48.32 29.40
C LEU A 10 -6.14 46.83 29.79
N THR A 11 -7.27 46.21 29.58
CA THR A 11 -7.43 44.75 29.72
C THR A 11 -6.85 44.06 28.49
N ALA A 12 -5.66 43.49 28.64
CA ALA A 12 -5.07 42.66 27.61
C ALA A 12 -5.74 41.26 27.65
N THR A 13 -6.58 41.00 26.66
CA THR A 13 -7.15 39.66 26.46
C THR A 13 -6.08 38.79 25.81
N LEU A 14 -5.50 37.85 26.58
CA LEU A 14 -4.68 36.77 26.05
C LEU A 14 -5.59 35.80 25.30
N ILE A 15 -5.55 35.83 23.99
CA ILE A 15 -6.09 34.78 23.15
C ILE A 15 -5.07 33.63 23.18
N ALA A 16 -5.34 32.64 24.01
CA ALA A 16 -4.63 31.37 23.97
C ALA A 16 -5.03 30.67 22.65
N GLY A 17 -4.22 30.85 21.62
CA GLY A 17 -4.31 30.07 20.39
C GLY A 17 -3.99 28.61 20.75
N ALA A 18 -5.01 27.76 20.78
CA ALA A 18 -4.83 26.32 20.76
C ALA A 18 -4.24 25.96 19.39
N GLY A 19 -2.93 26.05 19.26
CA GLY A 19 -2.21 25.44 18.16
C GLY A 19 -2.47 23.94 18.24
N SER A 20 -3.19 23.42 17.26
CA SER A 20 -3.24 21.99 17.00
C SER A 20 -1.79 21.54 16.79
N VAL A 21 -1.22 20.92 17.79
CA VAL A 21 0.02 20.16 17.64
C VAL A 21 -0.36 18.99 16.74
N TRP A 22 -0.14 19.14 15.45
CA TRP A 22 -0.05 18.00 14.56
C TRP A 22 1.11 17.19 15.11
N ALA A 23 0.78 16.06 15.77
CA ALA A 23 1.80 15.10 16.13
C ALA A 23 2.42 14.69 14.79
N ASP A 24 3.67 15.07 14.57
CA ASP A 24 4.49 14.57 13.48
C ASP A 24 4.53 13.06 13.70
N ALA A 25 3.71 12.33 12.95
CA ALA A 25 3.69 10.89 12.98
C ALA A 25 5.08 10.44 12.52
N HIS A 26 5.92 10.06 13.47
CA HIS A 26 7.27 9.63 13.15
C HIS A 26 7.13 8.33 12.36
N GLN A 27 7.39 8.40 11.06
CA GLN A 27 7.41 7.24 10.19
C GLN A 27 8.52 6.30 10.68
N GLU A 28 8.14 5.11 11.13
CA GLU A 28 9.05 4.11 11.69
C GLU A 28 9.52 3.13 10.62
N PHE A 29 8.65 2.86 9.65
CA PHE A 29 8.89 1.90 8.57
C PHE A 29 8.45 2.46 7.23
N THR A 30 9.14 2.03 6.17
CA THR A 30 8.78 2.35 4.79
C THR A 30 8.61 1.06 4.02
N ILE A 31 7.47 0.91 3.33
CA ILE A 31 7.19 -0.18 2.39
C ILE A 31 7.47 0.34 0.97
N ARG A 32 8.31 -0.37 0.24
CA ARG A 32 8.55 -0.13 -1.19
C ARG A 32 7.64 -1.03 -2.00
N ALA A 33 6.64 -0.43 -2.63
CA ALA A 33 5.63 -1.14 -3.41
C ALA A 33 5.77 -0.81 -4.89
N THR A 34 5.73 -1.81 -5.75
CA THR A 34 5.96 -1.64 -7.19
C THR A 34 5.00 -2.45 -8.05
N ALA A 35 4.81 -1.99 -9.28
CA ALA A 35 4.19 -2.70 -10.38
C ALA A 35 4.92 -2.32 -11.69
N ASN A 36 4.98 -3.23 -12.67
CA ASN A 36 5.57 -2.94 -13.98
C ASN A 36 4.61 -2.19 -14.93
N SER A 37 3.43 -1.85 -14.47
CA SER A 37 2.40 -1.07 -15.15
C SER A 37 2.71 0.43 -15.15
N ASN A 38 1.81 1.23 -15.69
CA ASN A 38 1.87 2.68 -15.65
C ASN A 38 0.73 3.27 -14.78
N GLU A 39 0.76 4.58 -14.56
CA GLU A 39 -0.21 5.27 -13.67
C GLU A 39 -1.67 5.23 -14.18
N ASN A 40 -1.94 4.74 -15.38
CA ASN A 40 -3.30 4.61 -15.92
C ASN A 40 -3.84 3.17 -15.84
N ASP A 41 -3.07 2.27 -15.25
CA ASP A 41 -3.44 0.86 -15.12
C ASP A 41 -4.03 0.56 -13.73
N GLU A 42 -4.87 -0.46 -13.64
CA GLU A 42 -5.57 -0.88 -12.41
C GLU A 42 -4.60 -1.28 -11.29
N ASP A 43 -3.41 -1.75 -11.64
CA ASP A 43 -2.35 -2.09 -10.69
C ASP A 43 -1.93 -0.87 -9.87
N TYR A 44 -1.83 0.30 -10.51
CA TYR A 44 -1.51 1.55 -9.82
C TYR A 44 -2.62 1.96 -8.85
N ASP A 45 -3.88 1.89 -9.29
CA ASP A 45 -5.03 2.16 -8.42
C ASP A 45 -5.04 1.23 -7.20
N GLY A 46 -4.74 -0.05 -7.42
CA GLY A 46 -4.60 -1.04 -6.34
C GLY A 46 -3.51 -0.67 -5.34
N LEU A 47 -2.34 -0.22 -5.81
CA LEU A 47 -1.24 0.23 -4.96
C LEU A 47 -1.59 1.52 -4.20
N VAL A 48 -2.33 2.45 -4.82
CA VAL A 48 -2.81 3.67 -4.14
C VAL A 48 -3.78 3.33 -3.01
N VAL A 49 -4.71 2.41 -3.24
CA VAL A 49 -5.63 1.92 -2.20
C VAL A 49 -4.86 1.25 -1.06
N PHE A 50 -3.91 0.38 -1.38
CA PHE A 50 -3.03 -0.26 -0.41
C PHE A 50 -2.27 0.76 0.44
N LYS A 51 -1.60 1.73 -0.21
CA LYS A 51 -0.88 2.82 0.45
C LYS A 51 -1.78 3.56 1.45
N ASN A 52 -2.91 4.05 0.98
CA ASN A 52 -3.83 4.83 1.81
C ASN A 52 -4.34 4.02 3.02
N TYR A 53 -4.62 2.74 2.81
CA TYR A 53 -5.06 1.85 3.87
C TYR A 53 -3.97 1.64 4.94
N VAL A 54 -2.75 1.30 4.52
CA VAL A 54 -1.62 1.03 5.42
C VAL A 54 -1.23 2.27 6.21
N GLU A 55 -1.12 3.41 5.55
CA GLU A 55 -0.77 4.68 6.21
C GLU A 55 -1.84 5.10 7.22
N ALA A 56 -3.13 4.97 6.86
CA ALA A 56 -4.23 5.26 7.78
C ALA A 56 -4.29 4.27 8.96
N ALA A 57 -4.20 2.98 8.70
CA ALA A 57 -4.29 1.92 9.72
C ALA A 57 -3.12 1.97 10.71
N SER A 58 -1.94 2.40 10.25
CA SER A 58 -0.75 2.56 11.09
C SER A 58 -0.69 3.91 11.82
N ASN A 59 -1.65 4.81 11.60
CA ASN A 59 -1.59 6.21 12.03
C ASN A 59 -0.30 6.91 11.55
N GLY A 60 0.13 6.65 10.31
CA GLY A 60 1.32 7.22 9.69
C GLY A 60 2.66 6.64 10.16
N ARG A 61 2.68 5.62 11.01
CA ARG A 61 3.93 4.96 11.42
C ARG A 61 4.57 4.15 10.29
N ILE A 62 3.76 3.66 9.34
CA ILE A 62 4.23 2.97 8.15
C ILE A 62 3.91 3.84 6.94
N GLY A 63 4.97 4.29 6.25
CA GLY A 63 4.85 4.95 4.96
C GLY A 63 4.91 3.95 3.82
N VAL A 64 4.25 4.25 2.69
CA VAL A 64 4.33 3.42 1.48
C VAL A 64 4.82 4.28 0.33
N GLU A 65 5.95 3.91 -0.25
CA GLU A 65 6.49 4.50 -1.46
C GLU A 65 6.09 3.67 -2.68
N LEU A 66 5.53 4.33 -3.69
CA LEU A 66 5.07 3.67 -4.92
C LEU A 66 6.09 3.88 -6.03
N PHE A 67 6.50 2.79 -6.67
CA PHE A 67 7.42 2.76 -7.79
C PHE A 67 6.73 2.08 -8.97
N ILE A 68 6.56 2.79 -10.08
CA ILE A 68 5.77 2.32 -11.22
C ILE A 68 6.66 2.15 -12.45
N GLY A 69 6.32 1.16 -13.28
CA GLY A 69 7.10 0.81 -14.46
C GLY A 69 8.41 0.14 -14.09
N THR A 70 9.51 0.59 -14.67
CA THR A 70 10.83 -0.05 -14.51
C THR A 70 11.71 0.64 -13.45
N GLN A 71 11.14 1.30 -12.46
CA GLN A 71 11.91 2.09 -11.49
C GLN A 71 12.71 1.21 -10.52
N LEU A 72 12.17 0.08 -10.08
CA LEU A 72 12.85 -0.85 -9.18
C LEU A 72 13.34 -2.12 -9.88
N CYS A 73 12.64 -2.57 -10.91
CA CYS A 73 12.90 -3.82 -11.62
C CYS A 73 12.35 -3.74 -13.04
N ALA A 74 13.05 -4.32 -14.01
CA ALA A 74 12.66 -4.23 -15.42
C ALA A 74 11.70 -5.34 -15.86
N THR A 75 11.72 -6.49 -15.21
CA THR A 75 10.90 -7.66 -15.56
C THR A 75 10.19 -8.23 -14.32
N GLY A 76 9.10 -8.97 -14.54
CA GLY A 76 8.40 -9.63 -13.45
C GLY A 76 9.28 -10.59 -12.63
N ALA A 77 10.18 -11.32 -13.31
CA ALA A 77 11.12 -12.20 -12.63
C ALA A 77 12.10 -11.44 -11.72
N GLU A 78 12.67 -10.34 -12.21
CA GLU A 78 13.55 -9.47 -11.44
C GLU A 78 12.84 -8.83 -10.25
N CYS A 79 11.56 -8.42 -10.42
CA CYS A 79 10.76 -7.88 -9.33
C CYS A 79 10.51 -8.93 -8.25
N LEU A 80 10.20 -10.18 -8.64
CA LEU A 80 10.00 -11.28 -7.71
C LEU A 80 11.27 -11.69 -6.99
N GLU A 81 12.42 -11.66 -7.66
CA GLU A 81 13.73 -11.83 -7.01
C GLU A 81 13.97 -10.72 -6.00
N GLY A 82 13.65 -9.45 -6.34
CA GLY A 82 13.73 -8.32 -5.44
C GLY A 82 12.85 -8.46 -4.20
N VAL A 83 11.67 -9.08 -4.33
CA VAL A 83 10.81 -9.41 -3.18
C VAL A 83 11.45 -10.51 -2.33
N ALA A 84 11.96 -11.56 -2.95
CA ALA A 84 12.61 -12.66 -2.23
C ALA A 84 13.85 -12.22 -1.45
N GLU A 85 14.61 -11.27 -2.00
CA GLU A 85 15.80 -10.68 -1.37
C GLU A 85 15.50 -9.57 -0.36
N GLY A 86 14.24 -9.08 -0.32
CA GLY A 86 13.80 -7.98 0.54
C GLY A 86 14.23 -6.59 0.06
N SER A 87 14.66 -6.45 -1.21
CA SER A 87 14.88 -5.14 -1.83
C SER A 87 13.59 -4.46 -2.28
N ILE A 88 12.52 -5.23 -2.47
CA ILE A 88 11.14 -4.82 -2.73
C ILE A 88 10.26 -5.45 -1.66
N ASP A 89 9.32 -4.70 -1.09
CA ASP A 89 8.46 -5.21 -0.02
C ASP A 89 7.11 -5.71 -0.57
N VAL A 90 6.60 -5.08 -1.63
CA VAL A 90 5.33 -5.44 -2.28
C VAL A 90 5.47 -5.31 -3.80
N TYR A 91 5.05 -6.33 -4.52
CA TYR A 91 4.97 -6.30 -5.97
C TYR A 91 3.61 -6.81 -6.45
N ILE A 92 2.92 -6.04 -7.29
CA ILE A 92 1.75 -6.50 -8.03
C ILE A 92 2.22 -7.16 -9.32
N SER A 93 1.97 -8.45 -9.43
CA SER A 93 2.31 -9.27 -10.60
C SER A 93 1.06 -9.79 -11.30
N THR A 94 1.17 -9.96 -12.61
CA THR A 94 0.20 -10.81 -13.33
C THR A 94 0.42 -12.28 -12.98
N SER A 95 -0.61 -13.10 -13.18
CA SER A 95 -0.51 -14.57 -13.05
C SER A 95 0.63 -15.15 -13.89
N GLY A 96 0.76 -14.71 -15.16
CA GLY A 96 1.87 -15.10 -16.02
C GLY A 96 3.24 -14.68 -15.47
N GLY A 97 3.36 -13.50 -14.86
CA GLY A 97 4.60 -13.03 -14.23
C GLY A 97 5.00 -13.86 -13.01
N ALA A 98 4.03 -14.32 -12.21
CA ALA A 98 4.26 -15.13 -11.02
C ALA A 98 4.51 -16.62 -11.33
N ALA A 99 4.21 -17.08 -12.54
CA ALA A 99 4.27 -18.50 -12.93
C ALA A 99 5.67 -19.13 -12.80
N GLY A 100 6.74 -18.33 -12.90
CA GLY A 100 8.11 -18.81 -12.73
C GLY A 100 8.44 -19.27 -11.32
N ILE A 101 7.76 -18.70 -10.31
CA ILE A 101 7.94 -19.03 -8.89
C ILE A 101 6.81 -19.95 -8.41
N PHE A 102 5.58 -19.66 -8.84
CA PHE A 102 4.40 -20.42 -8.47
C PHE A 102 3.57 -20.82 -9.70
N PRO A 103 3.91 -21.93 -10.40
CA PRO A 103 3.28 -22.31 -11.66
C PRO A 103 1.76 -22.54 -11.57
N TYR A 104 1.25 -22.94 -10.41
CA TYR A 104 -0.18 -23.20 -10.20
C TYR A 104 -1.07 -21.95 -10.41
N VAL A 105 -0.52 -20.74 -10.30
CA VAL A 105 -1.26 -19.51 -10.53
C VAL A 105 -1.77 -19.40 -11.98
N GLN A 106 -1.13 -20.07 -12.93
CA GLN A 106 -1.55 -20.09 -14.34
C GLN A 106 -2.94 -20.69 -14.57
N VAL A 107 -3.51 -21.38 -13.58
CA VAL A 107 -4.91 -21.82 -13.68
C VAL A 107 -5.87 -20.64 -13.85
N LEU A 108 -5.50 -19.46 -13.34
CA LEU A 108 -6.30 -18.24 -13.50
C LEU A 108 -6.28 -17.67 -14.91
N ASP A 109 -5.32 -18.07 -15.75
CA ASP A 109 -5.21 -17.66 -17.15
C ASP A 109 -6.04 -18.54 -18.11
N LEU A 110 -6.70 -19.57 -17.59
CA LEU A 110 -7.53 -20.44 -18.44
C LEU A 110 -8.73 -19.65 -18.98
N PRO A 111 -8.92 -19.67 -20.31
CA PRO A 111 -10.04 -18.98 -20.91
C PRO A 111 -11.37 -19.53 -20.39
N TYR A 112 -12.34 -18.65 -20.18
CA TYR A 112 -13.70 -18.98 -19.73
C TYR A 112 -13.77 -19.65 -18.34
N LEU A 113 -12.71 -19.61 -17.54
CA LEU A 113 -12.71 -20.13 -16.16
C LEU A 113 -13.75 -19.41 -15.30
N MET A 114 -13.87 -18.12 -15.50
CA MET A 114 -14.82 -17.27 -14.77
C MET A 114 -15.86 -16.73 -15.78
N SER A 115 -17.13 -17.08 -15.55
CA SER A 115 -18.21 -16.76 -16.50
C SER A 115 -18.62 -15.28 -16.47
N ASP A 116 -18.43 -14.63 -15.32
CA ASP A 116 -18.80 -13.24 -15.05
C ASP A 116 -18.07 -12.71 -13.82
N ASP A 117 -18.17 -11.40 -13.59
CA ASP A 117 -17.47 -10.71 -12.49
C ASP A 117 -17.86 -11.22 -11.10
N ARG A 118 -19.12 -11.63 -10.92
CA ARG A 118 -19.60 -12.17 -9.64
C ARG A 118 -18.93 -13.51 -9.31
N VAL A 119 -18.78 -14.39 -10.31
CA VAL A 119 -18.05 -15.65 -10.16
C VAL A 119 -16.57 -15.38 -9.89
N ALA A 120 -15.98 -14.42 -10.60
CA ALA A 120 -14.60 -14.00 -10.36
C ALA A 120 -14.40 -13.51 -8.93
N GLU A 121 -15.28 -12.64 -8.43
CA GLU A 121 -15.23 -12.14 -7.06
C GLU A 121 -15.34 -13.29 -6.04
N GLU A 122 -16.30 -14.21 -6.20
CA GLU A 122 -16.48 -15.35 -5.31
C GLU A 122 -15.25 -16.26 -5.27
N VAL A 123 -14.65 -16.55 -6.43
CA VAL A 123 -13.44 -17.37 -6.53
C VAL A 123 -12.23 -16.66 -5.92
N LEU A 124 -12.02 -15.38 -6.28
CA LEU A 124 -10.83 -14.62 -5.87
C LEU A 124 -10.88 -14.16 -4.41
N THR A 125 -12.05 -14.16 -3.76
CA THR A 125 -12.18 -13.86 -2.32
C THR A 125 -12.44 -15.10 -1.47
N GLY A 126 -12.67 -16.24 -2.09
CA GLY A 126 -13.10 -17.49 -1.46
C GLY A 126 -11.97 -18.42 -1.00
N ASP A 127 -12.37 -19.68 -0.77
CA ASP A 127 -11.47 -20.76 -0.31
C ASP A 127 -10.41 -21.11 -1.35
N PHE A 128 -10.71 -20.92 -2.62
CA PHE A 128 -9.77 -21.19 -3.69
C PHE A 128 -8.47 -20.35 -3.51
N VAL A 129 -8.60 -19.03 -3.35
CA VAL A 129 -7.42 -18.18 -3.18
C VAL A 129 -6.72 -18.43 -1.85
N ARG A 130 -7.46 -18.76 -0.79
CA ARG A 130 -6.82 -19.18 0.49
C ARG A 130 -5.96 -20.42 0.31
N THR A 131 -6.44 -21.42 -0.43
CA THR A 131 -5.68 -22.63 -0.74
C THR A 131 -4.47 -22.33 -1.60
N MET A 132 -4.63 -21.49 -2.64
CA MET A 132 -3.53 -21.05 -3.50
C MET A 132 -2.43 -20.34 -2.71
N ARG A 133 -2.80 -19.44 -1.79
CA ARG A 133 -1.83 -18.76 -0.90
C ARG A 133 -1.05 -19.74 -0.04
N GLN A 134 -1.72 -20.73 0.53
CA GLN A 134 -1.04 -21.74 1.34
C GLN A 134 -0.07 -22.59 0.49
N MET A 135 -0.49 -23.01 -0.69
CA MET A 135 0.38 -23.75 -1.62
C MET A 135 1.59 -22.92 -2.05
N ALA A 136 1.40 -21.60 -2.29
CA ALA A 136 2.50 -20.71 -2.64
C ALA A 136 3.52 -20.59 -1.51
N LEU A 137 3.09 -20.45 -0.26
CA LEU A 137 3.97 -20.43 0.91
C LEU A 137 4.79 -21.72 1.04
N GLU A 138 4.16 -22.87 0.85
CA GLU A 138 4.84 -24.17 0.91
C GLU A 138 5.85 -24.38 -0.22
N THR A 139 5.65 -23.73 -1.37
CA THR A 139 6.51 -23.87 -2.55
C THR A 139 7.68 -22.85 -2.55
N SER A 140 7.50 -21.68 -1.93
CA SER A 140 8.47 -20.57 -1.97
C SER A 140 9.40 -20.49 -0.75
N ASP A 141 9.55 -21.56 0.02
CA ASP A 141 10.37 -21.59 1.24
C ASP A 141 10.08 -20.41 2.20
N ASP A 142 8.80 -20.04 2.33
CA ASP A 142 8.31 -18.90 3.15
C ASP A 142 8.84 -17.51 2.76
N THR A 143 9.52 -17.37 1.63
CA THR A 143 10.11 -16.07 1.22
C THR A 143 9.13 -15.16 0.51
N ILE A 144 8.15 -15.71 -0.22
CA ILE A 144 7.14 -14.94 -0.97
C ILE A 144 5.75 -15.26 -0.46
N ARG A 145 4.96 -14.22 -0.17
CA ARG A 145 3.55 -14.32 0.25
C ARG A 145 2.64 -13.76 -0.84
N LEU A 146 1.69 -14.55 -1.29
CA LEU A 146 0.63 -14.14 -2.24
C LEU A 146 -0.59 -13.59 -1.50
#